data_3555c3c6107544acdf51fe702f58e51f
#
_entry.id   3555c3c6107544acdf51fe702f58e51f
#
_cell.length_a   1.000
_cell.length_b   1.000
_cell.length_c   1.000
_cell.angle_alpha   90.00
_cell.angle_beta   90.00
_cell.angle_gamma   90.00
#
_symmetry.space_group_name_H-M   'P 1'
#
loop_
_entity.id
_entity.type
_entity.pdbx_description
1 polymer ?
#
loop_
_entity_poly.entity_id
_entity_poly.type
_entity_poly.pdbx_seq_one_letter_code
_entity_poly.pdbx_strand_id
1 'polypeptide(L)' 'MFFTQKDAEAAAKAIGLDFSAEKFTVDDLLAGMNAELRHGTKAGSANVTNDDPTMTAKLAISNLRVSPSYYS' A
#
# COMPACT_ATOMS: atom_id res chain seq x y z
N MET A 1 -9.16 10.44 5.26
CA MET A 1 -8.42 10.48 3.99
C MET A 1 -8.26 9.07 3.45
N PHE A 2 -8.43 8.92 2.15
CA PHE A 2 -8.16 7.63 1.49
C PHE A 2 -7.29 7.88 0.27
N PHE A 3 -6.45 6.90 -0.03
CA PHE A 3 -5.68 6.94 -1.27
C PHE A 3 -6.57 6.61 -2.45
N THR A 4 -6.22 7.16 -3.61
CA THR A 4 -6.89 6.90 -4.89
C THR A 4 -6.04 5.93 -5.72
N GLN A 5 -6.62 5.41 -6.81
CA GLN A 5 -5.85 4.57 -7.73
C GLN A 5 -4.63 5.31 -8.28
N LYS A 6 -4.78 6.60 -8.52
CA LYS A 6 -3.67 7.45 -8.99
C LYS A 6 -2.54 7.49 -7.96
N ASP A 7 -2.89 7.55 -6.68
CA ASP A 7 -1.90 7.51 -5.59
C ASP A 7 -1.17 6.18 -5.58
N ALA A 8 -1.89 5.07 -5.76
CA ALA A 8 -1.29 3.74 -5.79
C ALA A 8 -0.36 3.57 -7.00
N GLU A 9 -0.77 4.05 -8.17
CA GLU A 9 0.06 4.01 -9.36
C GLU A 9 1.34 4.84 -9.19
N ALA A 10 1.21 6.04 -8.64
CA ALA A 10 2.35 6.91 -8.40
C ALA A 10 3.33 6.31 -7.39
N ALA A 11 2.81 5.70 -6.32
CA ALA A 11 3.64 5.03 -5.30
C ALA A 11 4.37 3.83 -5.91
N ALA A 12 3.67 3.02 -6.70
CA ALA A 12 4.26 1.87 -7.38
C ALA A 12 5.39 2.30 -8.30
N LYS A 13 5.19 3.37 -9.06
CA LYS A 13 6.20 3.92 -9.96
C LYS A 13 7.41 4.42 -9.17
N ALA A 14 7.20 5.12 -8.07
CA ALA A 14 8.27 5.66 -7.24
C ALA A 14 9.14 4.53 -6.65
N ILE A 15 8.53 3.39 -6.34
CA ILE A 15 9.21 2.21 -5.79
C ILE A 15 9.90 1.40 -6.90
N GLY A 16 9.44 1.55 -8.14
CA GLY A 16 9.90 0.74 -9.26
C GLY A 16 9.21 -0.62 -9.34
N LEU A 17 7.96 -0.69 -8.86
CA LEU A 17 7.19 -1.92 -8.87
C LEU A 17 6.70 -2.26 -10.27
N ASP A 18 6.89 -3.52 -10.68
CA ASP A 18 6.37 -4.04 -11.94
C ASP A 18 5.26 -5.04 -11.65
N PHE A 19 4.01 -4.61 -11.87
CA PHE A 19 2.85 -5.46 -11.60
C PHE A 19 2.84 -6.73 -12.44
N SER A 20 3.49 -6.73 -13.61
CA SER A 20 3.56 -7.94 -14.43
C SER A 20 4.41 -9.03 -13.79
N ALA A 21 5.30 -8.67 -12.87
CA ALA A 21 6.13 -9.59 -12.12
C ALA A 21 5.53 -9.95 -10.75
N GLU A 22 4.42 -9.34 -10.36
CA GLU A 22 3.77 -9.56 -9.07
C GLU A 22 2.50 -10.39 -9.25
N LYS A 23 2.05 -11.02 -8.17
CA LYS A 23 0.82 -11.82 -8.16
C LYS A 23 -0.39 -11.01 -7.69
N PHE A 24 -0.26 -9.70 -7.58
CA PHE A 24 -1.33 -8.80 -7.17
C PHE A 24 -1.42 -7.64 -8.17
N THR A 25 -2.56 -6.96 -8.16
CA THR A 25 -2.86 -5.86 -9.09
C THR A 25 -2.76 -4.51 -8.40
N VAL A 26 -2.89 -3.43 -9.18
CA VAL A 26 -2.97 -2.08 -8.62
C VAL A 26 -4.19 -1.92 -7.70
N ASP A 27 -5.29 -2.60 -8.01
CA ASP A 27 -6.48 -2.56 -7.15
C ASP A 27 -6.20 -3.22 -5.79
N ASP A 28 -5.45 -4.32 -5.79
CA ASP A 28 -5.02 -4.97 -4.55
C ASP A 28 -4.10 -4.04 -3.75
N LEU A 29 -3.19 -3.36 -4.42
CA LEU A 29 -2.30 -2.40 -3.77
C LEU A 29 -3.09 -1.25 -3.16
N LEU A 30 -4.07 -0.69 -3.91
CA LEU A 30 -4.91 0.39 -3.40
C LEU A 30 -5.68 -0.05 -2.15
N ALA A 31 -6.28 -1.23 -2.18
CA ALA A 31 -7.00 -1.77 -1.03
C ALA A 31 -6.05 -1.91 0.17
N GLY A 32 -4.84 -2.41 -0.09
CA GLY A 32 -3.83 -2.56 0.95
C GLY A 32 -3.37 -1.23 1.53
N MET A 33 -3.12 -0.24 0.67
CA MET A 33 -2.71 1.08 1.14
C MET A 33 -3.77 1.71 2.04
N ASN A 34 -5.04 1.61 1.65
CA ASN A 34 -6.12 2.16 2.47
C ASN A 34 -6.30 1.38 3.78
N ALA A 35 -6.12 0.06 3.76
CA ALA A 35 -6.16 -0.73 4.98
C ALA A 35 -5.00 -0.36 5.92
N GLU A 36 -3.82 -0.08 5.38
CA GLU A 36 -2.63 0.26 6.18
C GLU A 36 -2.67 1.68 6.74
N LEU A 37 -3.65 2.51 6.37
CA LEU A 37 -3.81 3.83 6.99
C LEU A 37 -3.93 3.75 8.51
N ARG A 38 -4.42 2.62 9.04
CA ARG A 38 -4.50 2.39 10.48
C ARG A 38 -3.12 2.40 11.17
N HIS A 39 -2.04 2.21 10.40
CA HIS A 39 -0.67 2.23 10.91
C HIS A 39 0.04 3.57 10.65
N GLY A 40 -0.68 4.55 10.11
CA GLY A 40 -0.18 5.91 9.89
C GLY A 40 -0.61 6.85 11.01
N THR A 41 -0.99 8.06 10.65
CA THR A 41 -1.35 9.11 11.61
C THR A 41 -2.51 8.71 12.53
N LYS A 42 -3.42 7.84 12.06
CA LYS A 42 -4.54 7.33 12.87
C LYS A 42 -4.09 6.45 14.03
N ALA A 43 -2.90 5.89 13.97
CA ALA A 43 -2.38 4.99 14.98
C ALA A 43 -1.71 5.73 16.16
N GLY A 44 -1.60 7.05 16.10
CA GLY A 44 -0.98 7.83 17.16
C GLY A 44 0.48 7.43 17.38
N SER A 45 0.82 6.97 18.59
CA SER A 45 2.18 6.57 18.93
C SER A 45 2.67 5.34 18.17
N ALA A 46 1.78 4.56 17.56
CA ALA A 46 2.12 3.41 16.74
C ALA A 46 2.23 3.78 15.25
N ASN A 47 2.27 5.07 14.93
CA ASN A 47 2.38 5.56 13.55
C ASN A 47 3.68 5.06 12.92
N VAL A 48 3.55 4.31 11.81
CA VAL A 48 4.69 3.77 11.06
C VAL A 48 4.92 4.54 9.77
N THR A 49 3.83 4.90 9.07
CA THR A 49 3.89 5.46 7.73
C THR A 49 3.75 6.97 7.69
N ASN A 50 3.21 7.58 8.74
CA ASN A 50 2.82 8.99 8.78
C ASN A 50 1.94 9.36 7.58
N ASP A 51 1.12 8.40 7.10
CA ASP A 51 0.27 8.52 5.91
C ASP A 51 1.05 8.83 4.63
N ASP A 52 2.36 8.60 4.61
CA ASP A 52 3.16 8.75 3.40
C ASP A 52 2.78 7.66 2.39
N PRO A 53 2.41 8.03 1.13
CA PRO A 53 1.95 7.03 0.15
C PRO A 53 3.00 5.97 -0.14
N THR A 54 4.26 6.34 -0.29
CA THR A 54 5.33 5.40 -0.62
C THR A 54 5.59 4.42 0.52
N MET A 55 5.65 4.91 1.76
CA MET A 55 5.83 4.04 2.93
C MET A 55 4.63 3.12 3.12
N THR A 56 3.41 3.66 2.95
CA THR A 56 2.18 2.88 3.04
C THR A 56 2.16 1.79 1.98
N ALA A 57 2.56 2.12 0.75
CA ALA A 57 2.63 1.15 -0.34
C ALA A 57 3.64 0.05 -0.02
N LYS A 58 4.79 0.38 0.55
CA LYS A 58 5.80 -0.63 0.92
C LYS A 58 5.26 -1.63 1.93
N LEU A 59 4.50 -1.17 2.92
CA LEU A 59 3.85 -2.05 3.88
C LEU A 59 2.84 -2.97 3.18
N ALA A 60 1.99 -2.39 2.34
CA ALA A 60 0.99 -3.17 1.61
C ALA A 60 1.65 -4.21 0.71
N ILE A 61 2.70 -3.83 -0.03
CA ILE A 61 3.41 -4.73 -0.92
C ILE A 61 4.01 -5.90 -0.15
N SER A 62 4.62 -5.65 1.01
CA SER A 62 5.22 -6.73 1.80
C SER A 62 4.18 -7.78 2.20
N ASN A 63 2.97 -7.35 2.56
CA ASN A 63 1.89 -8.27 2.91
C ASN A 63 1.31 -8.97 1.68
N LEU A 64 1.15 -8.25 0.56
CA LEU A 64 0.63 -8.82 -0.68
C LEU A 64 1.58 -9.85 -1.28
N ARG A 65 2.89 -9.70 -1.06
CA ARG A 65 3.87 -10.70 -1.51
C ARG A 65 3.80 -11.98 -0.69
N VAL A 66 3.38 -11.88 0.57
CA VAL A 66 3.12 -13.06 1.39
C VAL A 66 1.84 -13.75 0.92
N SER A 67 0.77 -12.96 0.68
CA SER A 67 -0.51 -13.46 0.20
C SER A 67 -1.18 -12.40 -0.67
N PRO A 68 -1.40 -12.65 -1.97
CA PRO A 68 -2.09 -11.69 -2.84
C PRO A 68 -3.50 -11.33 -2.37
N SER A 69 -4.12 -12.19 -1.57
CA SER A 69 -5.46 -11.95 -1.03
C SER A 69 -5.44 -11.38 0.40
N TYR A 70 -4.29 -10.91 0.86
CA TYR A 70 -4.13 -10.47 2.25
C TYR A 70 -5.17 -9.45 2.69
N TYR A 71 -5.57 -8.54 1.80
CA TYR A 71 -6.55 -7.49 2.09
C TYR A 71 -7.96 -7.79 1.55
N SER A 72 -8.17 -8.96 1.02
CA SER A 72 -9.49 -9.35 0.48
C SER A 72 -10.46 -9.76 1.57
#